data_27cc04252a8aadafa514da0275b6cda4
#
_entry.id   27cc04252a8aadafa514da0275b6cda4
#
_cell.length_a   1.000
_cell.length_b   1.000
_cell.length_c   1.000
_cell.angle_alpha   90.00
_cell.angle_beta   90.00
_cell.angle_gamma   90.00
#
_symmetry.space_group_name_H-M   'P 1'
#
loop_
_entity.id
_entity.type
_entity.pdbx_description
1 polymer ?
#
loop_
_entity_poly.entity_id
_entity_poly.type
_entity_poly.pdbx_seq_one_letter_code
_entity_poly.pdbx_strand_id
1 'polypeptide(L)'
;MLSEVIFSGTGPITGGQQIPFTSPVDGVPVLFYLSASGFTKSAPTMISIQMLVDDIAISFAQVFVNESGAYRSLVCFVQTTTLTYGPHTLSLEPNSSFLSDSNCTFNITMVY
;
A
#
# COMPACT_ATOMS: atom_id res chain seq x y z
N MET A 1 5.07 -21.26 3.85
CA MET A 1 4.72 -19.85 3.61
C MET A 1 5.42 -19.00 4.66
N LEU A 2 6.13 -17.99 4.20
CA LEU A 2 6.84 -17.04 5.04
C LEU A 2 6.28 -15.65 4.86
N SER A 3 6.49 -14.78 5.83
CA SER A 3 6.08 -13.38 5.73
C SER A 3 7.16 -12.48 6.30
N GLU A 4 7.25 -11.27 5.74
CA GLU A 4 8.20 -10.25 6.15
C GLU A 4 7.55 -8.89 6.09
N VAL A 5 7.63 -8.12 7.17
CA VAL A 5 7.18 -6.73 7.18
C VAL A 5 8.26 -5.89 6.50
N ILE A 6 7.94 -5.29 5.36
CA ILE A 6 8.87 -4.46 4.62
C ILE A 6 8.72 -2.98 4.89
N PHE A 7 7.59 -2.58 5.47
CA PHE A 7 7.36 -1.20 5.90
C PHE A 7 6.36 -1.16 7.03
N SER A 8 6.62 -0.34 8.03
CA SER A 8 5.69 -0.06 9.12
C SER A 8 5.93 1.37 9.60
N GLY A 9 4.87 2.16 9.68
CA GLY A 9 5.00 3.54 10.09
C GLY A 9 3.68 4.27 10.18
N THR A 10 3.78 5.56 10.46
CA THR A 10 2.62 6.47 10.50
C THR A 10 2.70 7.44 9.34
N GLY A 11 1.53 8.04 9.01
CA GLY A 11 1.47 9.08 7.99
C GLY A 11 2.08 10.41 8.47
N PRO A 12 1.99 11.43 7.62
CA PRO A 12 1.34 11.38 6.31
C PRO A 12 2.20 10.66 5.26
N ILE A 13 1.55 10.03 4.29
CA ILE A 13 2.22 9.56 3.07
C ILE A 13 1.81 10.44 1.90
N THR A 14 2.75 10.65 1.00
CA THR A 14 2.53 11.43 -0.23
C THR A 14 2.83 10.54 -1.43
N GLY A 15 2.37 10.97 -2.60
CA GLY A 15 2.65 10.26 -3.85
C GLY A 15 4.14 10.10 -4.09
N GLY A 16 4.54 8.98 -4.67
CA GLY A 16 5.92 8.70 -5.00
C GLY A 16 6.81 8.26 -3.82
N GLN A 17 6.22 7.99 -2.66
CA GLN A 17 7.01 7.46 -1.54
C GLN A 17 7.60 6.11 -1.91
N GLN A 18 8.92 5.97 -1.77
CA GLN A 18 9.66 4.78 -2.17
C GLN A 18 10.17 4.01 -0.98
N ILE A 19 9.99 2.69 -1.04
CA ILE A 19 10.35 1.76 0.04
C ILE A 19 11.24 0.69 -0.58
N PRO A 20 12.55 0.71 -0.31
CA PRO A 20 13.44 -0.35 -0.78
C PRO A 20 13.21 -1.63 0.00
N PHE A 21 13.26 -2.75 -0.70
CA PHE A 21 13.19 -4.07 -0.08
C PHE A 21 13.98 -5.08 -0.91
N THR A 22 14.21 -6.26 -0.34
CA THR A 22 14.91 -7.34 -1.02
C THR A 22 13.98 -8.54 -1.14
N SER A 23 13.84 -9.07 -2.36
CA SER A 23 13.12 -10.33 -2.57
C SER A 23 14.02 -11.50 -2.21
N PRO A 24 13.58 -12.38 -1.28
CA PRO A 24 14.33 -13.58 -0.93
C PRO A 24 14.10 -14.75 -1.89
N VAL A 25 13.22 -14.56 -2.88
CA VAL A 25 12.84 -15.61 -3.82
C VAL A 25 12.96 -15.11 -5.25
N ASP A 26 13.06 -16.05 -6.20
CA ASP A 26 13.21 -15.78 -7.62
C ASP A 26 12.17 -16.56 -8.42
N GLY A 27 11.35 -15.82 -9.19
CA GLY A 27 10.41 -16.42 -10.13
C GLY A 27 9.25 -17.20 -9.53
N VAL A 28 9.05 -17.14 -8.22
CA VAL A 28 7.91 -17.79 -7.56
C VAL A 28 6.88 -16.73 -7.17
N PRO A 29 5.60 -17.10 -7.04
CA PRO A 29 4.58 -16.13 -6.64
C PRO A 29 4.82 -15.54 -5.27
N VAL A 30 4.73 -14.22 -5.19
CA VAL A 30 4.73 -13.47 -3.92
C VAL A 30 3.50 -12.57 -3.90
N LEU A 31 3.06 -12.18 -2.72
CA LEU A 31 1.99 -11.21 -2.59
C LEU A 31 2.34 -10.16 -1.55
N PHE A 32 1.75 -8.99 -1.71
CA PHE A 32 1.92 -7.88 -0.80
C PHE A 32 0.58 -7.53 -0.19
N TYR A 33 0.55 -7.40 1.12
CA TYR A 33 -0.62 -6.97 1.87
C TYR A 33 -0.36 -5.59 2.46
N LEU A 34 -1.21 -4.62 2.11
CA LEU A 34 -1.17 -3.27 2.64
C LEU A 34 -2.28 -3.09 3.67
N SER A 35 -1.90 -2.78 4.89
CA SER A 35 -2.81 -2.32 5.93
C SER A 35 -2.63 -0.80 6.05
N ALA A 36 -3.68 -0.05 5.78
CA ALA A 36 -3.60 1.40 5.73
C ALA A 36 -4.89 2.04 6.20
N SER A 37 -4.78 3.27 6.71
CA SER A 37 -5.93 4.09 7.04
C SER A 37 -5.76 5.50 6.47
N GLY A 38 -6.87 6.17 6.25
CA GLY A 38 -6.88 7.51 5.70
C GLY A 38 -8.24 8.17 5.82
N PHE A 39 -8.38 9.34 5.25
CA PHE A 39 -9.62 10.11 5.25
C PHE A 39 -9.71 10.95 3.98
N THR A 40 -10.83 11.64 3.82
CA THR A 40 -11.02 12.60 2.73
C THR A 40 -11.70 13.85 3.25
N LYS A 41 -11.57 14.96 2.54
CA LYS A 41 -12.32 16.20 2.77
C LYS A 41 -13.42 16.42 1.74
N SER A 42 -13.57 15.52 0.78
CA SER A 42 -14.49 15.66 -0.36
C SER A 42 -15.46 14.48 -0.48
N ALA A 43 -15.95 13.95 0.66
CA ALA A 43 -16.93 12.87 0.65
C ALA A 43 -18.26 13.32 -0.03
N PRO A 44 -19.01 12.40 -0.67
CA PRO A 44 -18.71 10.97 -0.81
C PRO A 44 -17.69 10.72 -1.93
N THR A 45 -16.71 9.88 -1.66
CA THR A 45 -15.71 9.52 -2.67
C THR A 45 -14.98 8.23 -2.31
N MET A 46 -14.33 7.63 -3.29
CA MET A 46 -13.43 6.51 -3.08
C MET A 46 -12.03 7.04 -2.76
N ILE A 47 -11.44 6.57 -1.67
CA ILE A 47 -10.02 6.79 -1.41
C ILE A 47 -9.26 5.50 -1.69
N SER A 48 -8.08 5.61 -2.28
CA SER A 48 -7.29 4.45 -2.67
C SER A 48 -5.80 4.73 -2.64
N ILE A 49 -5.04 3.64 -2.46
CA ILE A 49 -3.59 3.64 -2.59
C ILE A 49 -3.24 2.50 -3.54
N GLN A 50 -2.50 2.81 -4.60
CA GLN A 50 -1.95 1.82 -5.50
C GLN A 50 -0.54 1.44 -5.04
N MET A 51 -0.23 0.15 -5.06
CA MET A 51 1.13 -0.36 -4.83
C MET A 51 1.79 -0.69 -6.15
N LEU A 52 3.02 -0.18 -6.32
CA LEU A 52 3.85 -0.47 -7.49
C LEU A 52 5.17 -1.06 -7.02
N VAL A 53 5.65 -2.06 -7.74
CA VAL A 53 7.01 -2.59 -7.56
C VAL A 53 7.78 -2.32 -8.83
N ASP A 54 8.92 -1.62 -8.71
CA ASP A 54 9.75 -1.20 -9.84
C ASP A 54 8.91 -0.47 -10.90
N ASP A 55 8.03 0.44 -10.43
CA ASP A 55 7.11 1.25 -11.24
C ASP A 55 6.01 0.46 -11.98
N ILE A 56 5.80 -0.81 -11.62
CA ILE A 56 4.74 -1.63 -12.19
C ILE A 56 3.66 -1.84 -11.13
N ALA A 57 2.41 -1.48 -11.46
CA ALA A 57 1.29 -1.66 -10.55
C ALA A 57 1.05 -3.15 -10.28
N ILE A 58 1.01 -3.52 -8.99
CA ILE A 58 0.84 -4.91 -8.56
C ILE A 58 -0.45 -5.14 -7.79
N SER A 59 -0.96 -4.13 -7.11
CA SER A 59 -2.13 -4.26 -6.25
C SER A 59 -2.59 -2.88 -5.79
N PHE A 60 -3.71 -2.83 -5.09
CA PHE A 60 -4.24 -1.59 -4.52
C PHE A 60 -5.07 -1.88 -3.28
N ALA A 61 -5.32 -0.83 -2.50
CA ALA A 61 -6.25 -0.85 -1.38
C ALA A 61 -7.19 0.35 -1.52
N GLN A 62 -8.47 0.16 -1.18
CA GLN A 62 -9.44 1.24 -1.31
C GLN A 62 -10.61 1.07 -0.34
N VAL A 63 -11.33 2.17 -0.13
CA VAL A 63 -12.59 2.18 0.60
C VAL A 63 -13.41 3.38 0.16
N PHE A 64 -14.73 3.19 0.07
CA PHE A 64 -15.65 4.29 -0.19
C PHE A 64 -15.94 5.03 1.11
N VAL A 65 -15.84 6.36 1.10
CA VAL A 65 -15.99 7.22 2.27
C VAL A 65 -17.21 8.11 2.10
N ASN A 66 -18.16 8.00 3.02
CA ASN A 66 -19.40 8.78 3.01
C ASN A 66 -19.34 10.06 3.86
N GLU A 67 -18.34 10.18 4.71
CA GLU A 67 -18.26 11.27 5.69
C GLU A 67 -16.87 11.90 5.67
N SER A 68 -16.81 13.20 5.39
CA SER A 68 -15.55 13.95 5.35
C SER A 68 -14.93 14.03 6.75
N GLY A 69 -13.60 13.83 6.81
CA GLY A 69 -12.84 13.87 8.05
C GLY A 69 -12.85 12.58 8.86
N ALA A 70 -13.65 11.59 8.48
CA ALA A 70 -13.69 10.31 9.18
C ALA A 70 -12.55 9.40 8.71
N TYR A 71 -11.77 8.89 9.67
CA TYR A 71 -10.71 7.92 9.38
C TYR A 71 -11.32 6.58 9.00
N ARG A 72 -10.83 5.98 7.94
CA ARG A 72 -11.28 4.68 7.45
C ARG A 72 -10.11 3.79 7.14
N SER A 73 -10.26 2.50 7.43
CA SER A 73 -9.31 1.47 7.00
C SER A 73 -9.60 1.08 5.57
N LEU A 74 -8.54 0.98 4.76
CA LEU A 74 -8.67 0.55 3.38
C LEU A 74 -8.72 -0.97 3.30
N VAL A 75 -9.43 -1.48 2.30
CA VAL A 75 -9.49 -2.92 2.00
C VAL A 75 -8.47 -3.21 0.91
N CYS A 76 -7.52 -4.09 1.22
CA CYS A 76 -6.47 -4.48 0.28
C CYS A 76 -6.96 -5.58 -0.66
N PHE A 77 -6.75 -5.38 -1.96
CA PHE A 77 -6.95 -6.40 -2.98
C PHE A 77 -5.62 -7.13 -3.18
N VAL A 78 -5.59 -8.38 -2.76
CA VAL A 78 -4.37 -9.17 -2.77
C VAL A 78 -4.24 -9.90 -4.09
N GLN A 79 -3.11 -9.70 -4.78
CA GLN A 79 -2.77 -10.36 -6.03
C GLN A 79 -1.35 -10.90 -5.95
N THR A 80 -1.10 -12.02 -6.62
CA THR A 80 0.24 -12.55 -6.71
C THR A 80 1.01 -11.86 -7.84
N THR A 81 2.30 -11.71 -7.63
CA THR A 81 3.25 -11.26 -8.64
C THR A 81 4.52 -12.11 -8.53
N THR A 82 5.38 -12.07 -9.53
CA THR A 82 6.66 -12.75 -9.48
C THR A 82 7.77 -11.72 -9.51
N LEU A 83 8.81 -11.96 -8.72
CA LEU A 83 9.96 -11.07 -8.63
C LEU A 83 11.23 -11.84 -8.85
N THR A 84 12.27 -11.18 -9.35
CA THR A 84 13.62 -11.70 -9.34
C THR A 84 14.21 -11.60 -7.94
N TYR A 85 15.13 -12.47 -7.59
CA TYR A 85 15.89 -12.37 -6.34
C TYR A 85 16.67 -11.06 -6.30
N GLY A 86 16.69 -10.41 -5.16
CA GLY A 86 17.49 -9.23 -4.94
C GLY A 86 16.71 -7.95 -4.69
N PRO A 87 17.34 -6.79 -4.88
CA PRO A 87 16.75 -5.51 -4.50
C PRO A 87 15.64 -5.06 -5.45
N HIS A 88 14.59 -4.50 -4.86
CA HIS A 88 13.45 -3.90 -5.55
C HIS A 88 13.01 -2.66 -4.81
N THR A 89 12.15 -1.86 -5.44
CA THR A 89 11.56 -0.68 -4.81
C THR A 89 10.05 -0.76 -4.91
N LEU A 90 9.37 -0.67 -3.76
CA LEU A 90 7.92 -0.55 -3.70
C LEU A 90 7.56 0.92 -3.54
N SER A 91 6.56 1.40 -4.28
CA SER A 91 6.04 2.74 -4.12
C SER A 91 4.55 2.73 -3.86
N LEU A 92 4.09 3.74 -3.13
CA LEU A 92 2.69 3.96 -2.79
C LEU A 92 2.18 5.20 -3.51
N GLU A 93 1.08 5.04 -4.25
CA GLU A 93 0.45 6.13 -4.98
C GLU A 93 -0.99 6.33 -4.51
N PRO A 94 -1.22 7.24 -3.55
CA PRO A 94 -2.58 7.58 -3.14
C PRO A 94 -3.28 8.36 -4.23
N ASN A 95 -4.61 8.18 -4.33
CA ASN A 95 -5.40 9.00 -5.26
C ASN A 95 -5.58 10.41 -4.70
N SER A 96 -6.12 11.32 -5.52
CA SER A 96 -6.24 12.75 -5.17
C SER A 96 -7.16 13.01 -3.99
N SER A 97 -8.08 12.11 -3.68
CA SER A 97 -9.03 12.25 -2.57
C SER A 97 -8.50 11.66 -1.26
N PHE A 98 -7.44 10.87 -1.31
CA PHE A 98 -6.85 10.26 -0.12
C PHE A 98 -5.99 11.27 0.63
N LEU A 99 -6.29 11.40 1.93
CA LEU A 99 -5.49 12.20 2.85
C LEU A 99 -5.05 11.34 4.02
N SER A 100 -3.90 11.65 4.56
CA SER A 100 -3.36 10.98 5.74
C SER A 100 -2.62 11.96 6.64
N ASP A 101 -2.54 11.60 7.91
CA ASP A 101 -1.80 12.37 8.91
C ASP A 101 -1.10 11.43 9.88
N SER A 102 -0.56 11.97 10.97
CA SER A 102 0.19 11.17 11.96
C SER A 102 -0.68 10.17 12.73
N ASN A 103 -2.01 10.24 12.61
CA ASN A 103 -2.93 9.27 13.22
C ASN A 103 -3.22 8.09 12.28
N CYS A 104 -2.76 8.16 11.05
CA CYS A 104 -2.89 7.07 10.08
C CYS A 104 -1.71 6.13 10.20
N THR A 105 -1.98 4.82 10.09
CA THR A 105 -0.93 3.80 10.16
C THR A 105 -0.84 3.07 8.82
N PHE A 106 0.38 2.64 8.49
CA PHE A 106 0.67 1.93 7.25
C PHE A 106 1.60 0.77 7.56
N ASN A 107 1.24 -0.41 7.05
CA ASN A 107 2.05 -1.61 7.20
C ASN A 107 1.98 -2.39 5.89
N ILE A 108 3.14 -2.78 5.39
CA ILE A 108 3.23 -3.59 4.17
C ILE A 108 3.95 -4.89 4.51
N THR A 109 3.27 -6.00 4.27
CA THR A 109 3.80 -7.34 4.51
C THR A 109 3.91 -8.07 3.18
N MET A 110 5.09 -8.64 2.92
CA MET A 110 5.34 -9.52 1.79
C MET A 110 5.18 -10.96 2.25
N VAL A 111 4.44 -11.76 1.48
CA VAL A 111 4.19 -13.17 1.77
C VAL A 111 4.73 -14.02 0.61
N TYR A 112 5.49 -15.05 0.95
CA TYR A 112 6.15 -15.88 -0.06
C TYR A 112 6.38 -17.32 0.43
#